data_6373d2e3b15889dc78641fdb2679f441
#
_entry.id   6373d2e3b15889dc78641fdb2679f441
#
_cell.length_a   1.000
_cell.length_b   1.000
_cell.length_c   1.000
_cell.angle_alpha   90.00
_cell.angle_beta   90.00
_cell.angle_gamma   90.00
#
_symmetry.space_group_name_H-M   'P 1'
#
loop_
_entity.id
_entity.type
_entity.pdbx_description
1 polymer ?
#
loop_
_entity_poly.entity_id
_entity_poly.type
_entity_poly.pdbx_seq_one_letter_code
_entity_poly.pdbx_strand_id
1 'polypeptide(L)'
;AVQNHKKNNLKLAEELYKEILKINPKHFESIFFLGTLLVQTHKFDMAKELFQKATQMKPDNANAHYNLGNVLKELGEYEKAVSNYQNAIKNNPNFIEAHNNLGVLFRELGELQKAKNCYKKVIEIQPNNAKAHSNLGNILKELGEREKSMQYFKKALEIKPNFVEAQANISNFYISELYNTEKAINESYKTLRMHCDSTQFINQKISSYRLKHDVQQAEYLSLKNYKINGVEQFQEIGNEILKNKENREDDNSFNRKILLNDDEIKSLLPYYQAHHIYQTQKISSGCINPDKNWHDVEEQYFNSPKQIIYIDNFLSNEAIRELREFCLVSKIWNAEYPDNKYLGSFAERGFISPIHLKIATELQQKLPSLFGPYSLTKFWAFKYDSTLGKGINVHADQAIHNLNFWITPDEYNEDKNSGGLKVYDTIAPSDWNFDQYNKNTDKIYKFLNDNNANCTKINYKFNRAVLFNSDYFHETDKINFKEGYKTRRINITYLFGYRYNRKMN
;
A
#
# COMPACT_ATOMS: atom_id res chain seq x y z
N ALA A 1 -6.84 -32.84 17.46
CA ALA A 1 -5.99 -31.91 16.72
C ALA A 1 -6.81 -31.04 15.75
N VAL A 2 -7.43 -31.62 14.72
CA VAL A 2 -8.17 -30.88 13.67
C VAL A 2 -9.29 -29.98 14.22
N GLN A 3 -10.07 -30.43 15.21
CA GLN A 3 -11.12 -29.62 15.82
C GLN A 3 -10.57 -28.39 16.56
N ASN A 4 -9.44 -28.55 17.25
CA ASN A 4 -8.76 -27.44 17.94
C ASN A 4 -8.18 -26.46 16.93
N HIS A 5 -7.62 -26.95 15.81
CA HIS A 5 -7.13 -26.12 14.73
C HIS A 5 -8.27 -25.26 14.12
N LYS A 6 -9.44 -25.87 13.83
CA LYS A 6 -10.64 -25.16 13.32
C LYS A 6 -11.18 -24.12 14.33
N LYS A 7 -11.05 -24.35 15.65
CA LYS A 7 -11.44 -23.41 16.71
C LYS A 7 -10.38 -22.35 17.01
N ASN A 8 -9.31 -22.27 16.21
CA ASN A 8 -8.17 -21.37 16.39
C ASN A 8 -7.37 -21.58 17.71
N ASN A 9 -7.49 -22.76 18.33
CA ASN A 9 -6.69 -23.18 19.47
C ASN A 9 -5.34 -23.73 18.99
N LEU A 10 -4.53 -22.85 18.34
CA LEU A 10 -3.36 -23.25 17.56
C LEU A 10 -2.30 -23.96 18.38
N LYS A 11 -2.02 -23.50 19.62
CA LYS A 11 -1.01 -24.12 20.50
C LYS A 11 -1.35 -25.57 20.84
N LEU A 12 -2.59 -25.82 21.28
CA LEU A 12 -3.03 -27.18 21.59
C LEU A 12 -3.11 -28.06 20.34
N ALA A 13 -3.49 -27.48 19.19
CA ALA A 13 -3.52 -28.21 17.93
C ALA A 13 -2.10 -28.65 17.50
N GLU A 14 -1.09 -27.77 17.66
CA GLU A 14 0.32 -28.05 17.35
C GLU A 14 0.84 -29.21 18.23
N GLU A 15 0.58 -29.14 19.53
CA GLU A 15 0.95 -30.21 20.48
C GLU A 15 0.37 -31.57 20.09
N LEU A 16 -0.95 -31.61 19.83
CA LEU A 16 -1.64 -32.86 19.46
C LEU A 16 -1.16 -33.42 18.11
N TYR A 17 -0.87 -32.59 17.11
CA TYR A 17 -0.28 -33.08 15.85
C TYR A 17 1.12 -33.67 16.09
N LYS A 18 1.95 -33.05 16.93
CA LYS A 18 3.27 -33.56 17.28
C LYS A 18 3.18 -34.88 18.03
N GLU A 19 2.24 -35.06 18.95
CA GLU A 19 2.00 -36.33 19.65
C GLU A 19 1.61 -37.46 18.66
N ILE A 20 0.71 -37.18 17.73
CA ILE A 20 0.35 -38.17 16.68
C ILE A 20 1.59 -38.56 15.87
N LEU A 21 2.45 -37.59 15.54
CA LEU A 21 3.66 -37.86 14.77
C LEU A 21 4.75 -38.56 15.54
N LYS A 22 4.77 -38.50 16.89
CA LYS A 22 5.64 -39.34 17.73
C LYS A 22 5.22 -40.81 17.66
N ILE A 23 3.90 -41.08 17.62
CA ILE A 23 3.35 -42.45 17.54
C ILE A 23 3.45 -42.99 16.10
N ASN A 24 3.07 -42.18 15.13
CA ASN A 24 3.13 -42.52 13.72
C ASN A 24 3.81 -41.40 12.90
N PRO A 25 5.14 -41.44 12.72
CA PRO A 25 5.91 -40.43 11.98
C PRO A 25 5.53 -40.27 10.48
N LYS A 26 4.76 -41.25 9.95
CA LYS A 26 4.28 -41.24 8.56
C LYS A 26 2.77 -40.95 8.46
N HIS A 27 2.14 -40.39 9.50
CA HIS A 27 0.73 -39.99 9.45
C HIS A 27 0.55 -38.74 8.57
N PHE A 28 0.17 -38.93 7.32
CA PHE A 28 0.12 -37.88 6.29
C PHE A 28 -0.71 -36.67 6.72
N GLU A 29 -1.93 -36.90 7.24
CA GLU A 29 -2.85 -35.82 7.64
C GLU A 29 -2.25 -34.96 8.76
N SER A 30 -1.52 -35.53 9.70
CA SER A 30 -0.86 -34.76 10.77
C SER A 30 0.33 -33.96 10.23
N ILE A 31 1.11 -34.50 9.29
CA ILE A 31 2.19 -33.77 8.61
C ILE A 31 1.60 -32.58 7.85
N PHE A 32 0.56 -32.80 7.06
CA PHE A 32 -0.07 -31.79 6.22
C PHE A 32 -0.71 -30.67 7.06
N PHE A 33 -1.52 -31.02 8.07
CA PHE A 33 -2.22 -30.02 8.88
C PHE A 33 -1.28 -29.30 9.86
N LEU A 34 -0.22 -29.95 10.36
CA LEU A 34 0.82 -29.27 11.12
C LEU A 34 1.58 -28.27 10.24
N GLY A 35 1.91 -28.65 8.99
CA GLY A 35 2.47 -27.72 8.01
C GLY A 35 1.59 -26.51 7.79
N THR A 36 0.28 -26.70 7.63
CA THR A 36 -0.70 -25.60 7.47
C THR A 36 -0.75 -24.69 8.71
N LEU A 37 -0.72 -25.26 9.91
CA LEU A 37 -0.68 -24.50 11.17
C LEU A 37 0.61 -23.69 11.30
N LEU A 38 1.75 -24.25 10.89
CA LEU A 38 3.03 -23.54 10.91
C LEU A 38 3.06 -22.36 9.94
N VAL A 39 2.39 -22.48 8.78
CA VAL A 39 2.17 -21.31 7.89
C VAL A 39 1.36 -20.22 8.57
N GLN A 40 0.27 -20.55 9.27
CA GLN A 40 -0.55 -19.58 10.02
C GLN A 40 0.22 -18.88 11.14
N THR A 41 1.24 -19.57 11.70
CA THR A 41 2.12 -19.02 12.74
C THR A 41 3.44 -18.48 12.21
N HIS A 42 3.55 -18.26 10.90
CA HIS A 42 4.71 -17.70 10.18
C HIS A 42 6.03 -18.49 10.39
N LYS A 43 5.96 -19.78 10.72
CA LYS A 43 7.12 -20.68 10.86
C LYS A 43 7.41 -21.38 9.52
N PHE A 44 7.79 -20.60 8.50
CA PHE A 44 7.86 -21.06 7.10
C PHE A 44 8.91 -22.16 6.86
N ASP A 45 10.10 -22.09 7.46
CA ASP A 45 11.13 -23.13 7.28
C ASP A 45 10.64 -24.50 7.77
N MET A 46 10.02 -24.55 8.95
CA MET A 46 9.46 -25.80 9.49
C MET A 46 8.27 -26.30 8.63
N ALA A 47 7.44 -25.39 8.12
CA ALA A 47 6.34 -25.75 7.24
C ALA A 47 6.84 -26.35 5.92
N LYS A 48 7.93 -25.79 5.35
CA LYS A 48 8.60 -26.30 4.14
C LYS A 48 9.02 -27.76 4.32
N GLU A 49 9.70 -28.10 5.41
CA GLU A 49 10.12 -29.48 5.67
C GLU A 49 8.94 -30.46 5.72
N LEU A 50 7.84 -30.05 6.38
CA LEU A 50 6.63 -30.89 6.46
C LEU A 50 5.95 -31.06 5.11
N PHE A 51 5.83 -29.99 4.32
CA PHE A 51 5.22 -30.11 3.01
C PHE A 51 6.11 -30.83 1.98
N GLN A 52 7.44 -30.73 2.08
CA GLN A 52 8.36 -31.58 1.31
C GLN A 52 8.15 -33.06 1.65
N LYS A 53 8.03 -33.40 2.94
CA LYS A 53 7.71 -34.77 3.37
C LYS A 53 6.33 -35.21 2.85
N ALA A 54 5.33 -34.32 2.90
CA ALA A 54 3.99 -34.62 2.37
C ALA A 54 4.00 -34.92 0.87
N THR A 55 4.74 -34.12 0.06
CA THR A 55 4.86 -34.34 -1.39
C THR A 55 5.67 -35.60 -1.73
N GLN A 56 6.63 -35.99 -0.92
CA GLN A 56 7.35 -37.26 -1.07
C GLN A 56 6.46 -38.46 -0.76
N MET A 57 5.58 -38.35 0.25
CA MET A 57 4.66 -39.41 0.63
C MET A 57 3.49 -39.61 -0.34
N LYS A 58 2.97 -38.51 -0.88
CA LYS A 58 1.86 -38.51 -1.86
C LYS A 58 2.21 -37.55 -3.01
N PRO A 59 3.00 -38.01 -4.02
CA PRO A 59 3.46 -37.15 -5.13
C PRO A 59 2.33 -36.64 -6.04
N ASP A 60 1.18 -37.25 -5.99
CA ASP A 60 -0.03 -36.89 -6.72
C ASP A 60 -0.95 -35.93 -5.97
N ASN A 61 -0.61 -35.58 -4.73
CA ASN A 61 -1.43 -34.68 -3.92
C ASN A 61 -1.25 -33.21 -4.33
N ALA A 62 -2.21 -32.70 -5.12
CA ALA A 62 -2.20 -31.31 -5.61
C ALA A 62 -2.13 -30.27 -4.49
N ASN A 63 -2.84 -30.51 -3.35
CA ASN A 63 -2.84 -29.59 -2.22
C ASN A 63 -1.46 -29.52 -1.51
N ALA A 64 -0.75 -30.65 -1.42
CA ALA A 64 0.58 -30.67 -0.81
C ALA A 64 1.57 -29.87 -1.65
N HIS A 65 1.56 -30.03 -2.96
CA HIS A 65 2.37 -29.23 -3.88
C HIS A 65 1.98 -27.74 -3.85
N TYR A 66 0.69 -27.42 -3.85
CA TYR A 66 0.22 -26.04 -3.74
C TYR A 66 0.71 -25.35 -2.46
N ASN A 67 0.58 -26.01 -1.31
CA ASN A 67 1.02 -25.45 -0.04
C ASN A 67 2.54 -25.34 0.04
N LEU A 68 3.30 -26.30 -0.50
CA LEU A 68 4.75 -26.17 -0.62
C LEU A 68 5.13 -25.01 -1.53
N GLY A 69 4.42 -24.80 -2.64
CA GLY A 69 4.59 -23.67 -3.52
C GLY A 69 4.37 -22.32 -2.80
N ASN A 70 3.32 -22.23 -1.96
CA ASN A 70 3.06 -21.03 -1.16
C ASN A 70 4.21 -20.76 -0.19
N VAL A 71 4.66 -21.76 0.55
CA VAL A 71 5.76 -21.62 1.52
C VAL A 71 7.08 -21.24 0.84
N LEU A 72 7.40 -21.87 -0.29
CA LEU A 72 8.60 -21.55 -1.07
C LEU A 72 8.56 -20.11 -1.61
N LYS A 73 7.37 -19.63 -2.02
CA LYS A 73 7.18 -18.22 -2.43
C LYS A 73 7.48 -17.27 -1.27
N GLU A 74 6.95 -17.53 -0.07
CA GLU A 74 7.23 -16.71 1.13
C GLU A 74 8.72 -16.69 1.52
N LEU A 75 9.42 -17.81 1.29
CA LEU A 75 10.87 -17.93 1.51
C LEU A 75 11.72 -17.32 0.38
N GLY A 76 11.11 -16.86 -0.73
CA GLY A 76 11.80 -16.31 -1.89
C GLY A 76 12.40 -17.36 -2.83
N GLU A 77 12.08 -18.65 -2.66
CA GLU A 77 12.55 -19.74 -3.51
C GLU A 77 11.65 -19.89 -4.76
N TYR A 78 11.65 -18.87 -5.62
CA TYR A 78 10.64 -18.69 -6.68
C TYR A 78 10.62 -19.78 -7.73
N GLU A 79 11.77 -20.25 -8.22
CA GLU A 79 11.84 -21.33 -9.23
C GLU A 79 11.22 -22.62 -8.68
N LYS A 80 11.49 -22.92 -7.40
CA LYS A 80 10.89 -24.09 -6.75
C LYS A 80 9.40 -23.89 -6.50
N ALA A 81 8.96 -22.67 -6.18
CA ALA A 81 7.55 -22.34 -6.02
C ALA A 81 6.80 -22.53 -7.34
N VAL A 82 7.33 -22.01 -8.46
CA VAL A 82 6.79 -22.23 -9.82
C VAL A 82 6.63 -23.72 -10.11
N SER A 83 7.69 -24.51 -9.90
CA SER A 83 7.66 -25.96 -10.14
C SER A 83 6.58 -26.66 -9.31
N ASN A 84 6.41 -26.28 -8.05
CA ASN A 84 5.40 -26.89 -7.17
C ASN A 84 3.97 -26.47 -7.54
N TYR A 85 3.72 -25.21 -7.93
CA TYR A 85 2.42 -24.82 -8.47
C TYR A 85 2.09 -25.56 -9.77
N GLN A 86 3.08 -25.76 -10.66
CA GLN A 86 2.91 -26.54 -11.87
C GLN A 86 2.60 -28.02 -11.58
N ASN A 87 3.24 -28.63 -10.57
CA ASN A 87 2.91 -29.97 -10.11
C ASN A 87 1.48 -30.05 -9.52
N ALA A 88 1.07 -29.05 -8.75
CA ALA A 88 -0.30 -28.96 -8.25
C ALA A 88 -1.32 -28.93 -9.41
N ILE A 89 -1.06 -28.12 -10.44
CA ILE A 89 -1.89 -28.01 -11.65
C ILE A 89 -1.85 -29.30 -12.48
N LYS A 90 -0.70 -29.94 -12.59
CA LYS A 90 -0.58 -31.24 -13.29
C LYS A 90 -1.46 -32.30 -12.64
N ASN A 91 -1.49 -32.34 -11.30
CA ASN A 91 -2.29 -33.31 -10.53
C ASN A 91 -3.78 -32.90 -10.44
N ASN A 92 -4.09 -31.60 -10.51
CA ASN A 92 -5.45 -31.06 -10.59
C ASN A 92 -5.48 -29.90 -11.60
N PRO A 93 -5.80 -30.16 -12.89
CA PRO A 93 -5.83 -29.12 -13.94
C PRO A 93 -6.81 -27.98 -13.69
N ASN A 94 -7.84 -28.21 -12.87
CA ASN A 94 -8.85 -27.20 -12.52
C ASN A 94 -8.59 -26.53 -11.16
N PHE A 95 -7.36 -26.60 -10.64
CA PHE A 95 -7.01 -26.00 -9.36
C PHE A 95 -6.86 -24.47 -9.49
N ILE A 96 -7.97 -23.77 -9.31
CA ILE A 96 -8.10 -22.32 -9.50
C ILE A 96 -7.05 -21.54 -8.67
N GLU A 97 -6.87 -21.89 -7.40
CA GLU A 97 -5.94 -21.23 -6.50
C GLU A 97 -4.49 -21.38 -6.96
N ALA A 98 -4.12 -22.56 -7.46
CA ALA A 98 -2.77 -22.79 -7.99
C ALA A 98 -2.50 -21.97 -9.26
N HIS A 99 -3.47 -21.90 -10.19
CA HIS A 99 -3.37 -21.03 -11.36
C HIS A 99 -3.28 -19.55 -10.98
N ASN A 100 -4.09 -19.08 -10.02
CA ASN A 100 -4.04 -17.70 -9.54
C ASN A 100 -2.70 -17.36 -8.92
N ASN A 101 -2.19 -18.20 -8.00
CA ASN A 101 -0.92 -17.92 -7.30
C ASN A 101 0.28 -18.02 -8.26
N LEU A 102 0.25 -18.94 -9.20
CA LEU A 102 1.24 -19.02 -10.27
C LEU A 102 1.21 -17.76 -11.16
N GLY A 103 0.02 -17.25 -11.48
CA GLY A 103 -0.16 -16.01 -12.21
C GLY A 103 0.40 -14.79 -11.46
N VAL A 104 0.16 -14.71 -10.15
CA VAL A 104 0.75 -13.67 -9.28
C VAL A 104 2.27 -13.76 -9.30
N LEU A 105 2.83 -14.97 -9.10
CA LEU A 105 4.26 -15.19 -9.08
C LEU A 105 4.92 -14.85 -10.43
N PHE A 106 4.34 -15.24 -11.56
CA PHE A 106 4.85 -14.86 -12.87
C PHE A 106 4.82 -13.34 -13.10
N ARG A 107 3.80 -12.63 -12.59
CA ARG A 107 3.77 -11.18 -12.64
C ARG A 107 4.90 -10.56 -11.81
N GLU A 108 5.14 -11.05 -10.59
CA GLU A 108 6.24 -10.61 -9.72
C GLU A 108 7.62 -10.83 -10.36
N LEU A 109 7.77 -11.92 -11.14
CA LEU A 109 8.97 -12.24 -11.91
C LEU A 109 9.09 -11.47 -13.24
N GLY A 110 8.09 -10.65 -13.61
CA GLY A 110 8.04 -9.93 -14.88
C GLY A 110 7.66 -10.81 -16.09
N GLU A 111 7.28 -12.06 -15.87
CA GLU A 111 6.88 -13.02 -16.92
C GLU A 111 5.40 -12.83 -17.31
N LEU A 112 5.08 -11.61 -17.77
CA LEU A 112 3.69 -11.15 -17.94
C LEU A 112 2.86 -12.04 -18.88
N GLN A 113 3.48 -12.61 -19.93
CA GLN A 113 2.76 -13.49 -20.86
C GLN A 113 2.35 -14.82 -20.20
N LYS A 114 3.20 -15.37 -19.32
CA LYS A 114 2.85 -16.57 -18.54
C LYS A 114 1.75 -16.26 -17.52
N ALA A 115 1.85 -15.10 -16.83
CA ALA A 115 0.79 -14.64 -15.93
C ALA A 115 -0.57 -14.49 -16.64
N LYS A 116 -0.58 -13.90 -17.85
CA LYS A 116 -1.77 -13.78 -18.71
C LYS A 116 -2.43 -15.14 -18.97
N ASN A 117 -1.63 -16.15 -19.30
CA ASN A 117 -2.14 -17.49 -19.57
C ASN A 117 -2.74 -18.13 -18.32
N CYS A 118 -2.14 -17.97 -17.16
CA CYS A 118 -2.67 -18.45 -15.88
C CYS A 118 -4.06 -17.87 -15.59
N TYR A 119 -4.23 -16.54 -15.71
CA TYR A 119 -5.53 -15.90 -15.43
C TYR A 119 -6.59 -16.22 -16.48
N LYS A 120 -6.20 -16.38 -17.76
CA LYS A 120 -7.12 -16.91 -18.78
C LYS A 120 -7.64 -18.28 -18.42
N LYS A 121 -6.76 -19.17 -17.91
CA LYS A 121 -7.16 -20.51 -17.48
C LYS A 121 -8.13 -20.46 -16.30
N VAL A 122 -7.93 -19.57 -15.34
CA VAL A 122 -8.92 -19.37 -14.26
C VAL A 122 -10.28 -18.95 -14.80
N ILE A 123 -10.32 -18.03 -15.77
CA ILE A 123 -11.57 -17.56 -16.39
C ILE A 123 -12.23 -18.68 -17.21
N GLU A 124 -11.48 -19.55 -17.87
CA GLU A 124 -12.02 -20.72 -18.56
C GLU A 124 -12.68 -21.69 -17.58
N ILE A 125 -12.06 -21.95 -16.42
CA ILE A 125 -12.60 -22.84 -15.38
C ILE A 125 -13.80 -22.19 -14.69
N GLN A 126 -13.69 -20.90 -14.36
CA GLN A 126 -14.70 -20.13 -13.65
C GLN A 126 -14.96 -18.78 -14.32
N PRO A 127 -15.86 -18.70 -15.33
CA PRO A 127 -16.12 -17.48 -16.10
C PRO A 127 -16.57 -16.27 -15.26
N ASN A 128 -17.22 -16.50 -14.13
CA ASN A 128 -17.71 -15.47 -13.22
C ASN A 128 -16.73 -15.15 -12.07
N ASN A 129 -15.43 -15.39 -12.26
CA ASN A 129 -14.41 -15.02 -11.27
C ASN A 129 -13.98 -13.56 -11.45
N ALA A 130 -14.64 -12.64 -10.74
CA ALA A 130 -14.35 -11.20 -10.82
C ALA A 130 -12.87 -10.87 -10.53
N LYS A 131 -12.22 -11.60 -9.59
CA LYS A 131 -10.82 -11.40 -9.26
C LYS A 131 -9.88 -11.77 -10.41
N ALA A 132 -10.16 -12.88 -11.10
CA ALA A 132 -9.37 -13.30 -12.26
C ALA A 132 -9.50 -12.31 -13.43
N HIS A 133 -10.70 -11.78 -13.68
CA HIS A 133 -10.89 -10.72 -14.67
C HIS A 133 -10.09 -9.47 -14.29
N SER A 134 -10.13 -9.02 -13.03
CA SER A 134 -9.37 -7.86 -12.58
C SER A 134 -7.86 -8.08 -12.69
N ASN A 135 -7.35 -9.26 -12.31
CA ASN A 135 -5.94 -9.61 -12.43
C ASN A 135 -5.48 -9.65 -13.89
N LEU A 136 -6.28 -10.25 -14.78
CA LEU A 136 -5.98 -10.27 -16.22
C LEU A 136 -5.98 -8.84 -16.80
N GLY A 137 -6.88 -7.97 -16.34
CA GLY A 137 -6.90 -6.56 -16.69
C GLY A 137 -5.58 -5.86 -16.32
N ASN A 138 -5.04 -6.12 -15.11
CA ASN A 138 -3.75 -5.57 -14.69
C ASN A 138 -2.60 -6.06 -15.58
N ILE A 139 -2.55 -7.35 -15.91
CA ILE A 139 -1.51 -7.89 -16.81
C ILE A 139 -1.60 -7.28 -18.20
N LEU A 140 -2.81 -7.13 -18.74
CA LEU A 140 -3.01 -6.51 -20.07
C LEU A 140 -2.58 -5.04 -20.07
N LYS A 141 -2.82 -4.30 -18.98
CA LYS A 141 -2.32 -2.92 -18.80
C LYS A 141 -0.80 -2.88 -18.85
N GLU A 142 -0.14 -3.79 -18.13
CA GLU A 142 1.33 -3.88 -18.07
C GLU A 142 1.94 -4.31 -19.43
N LEU A 143 1.21 -5.10 -20.22
CA LEU A 143 1.57 -5.47 -21.60
C LEU A 143 1.24 -4.38 -22.65
N GLY A 144 0.67 -3.23 -22.25
CA GLY A 144 0.26 -2.17 -23.15
C GLY A 144 -1.05 -2.41 -23.90
N GLU A 145 -1.76 -3.54 -23.63
CA GLU A 145 -3.05 -3.88 -24.25
C GLU A 145 -4.21 -3.13 -23.53
N ARG A 146 -4.19 -1.79 -23.60
CA ARG A 146 -4.98 -0.88 -22.77
C ARG A 146 -6.50 -1.07 -22.90
N GLU A 147 -6.99 -1.16 -24.10
CA GLU A 147 -8.44 -1.30 -24.38
C GLU A 147 -8.99 -2.61 -23.83
N LYS A 148 -8.25 -3.70 -24.03
CA LYS A 148 -8.61 -4.99 -23.44
C LYS A 148 -8.55 -4.98 -21.92
N SER A 149 -7.53 -4.31 -21.34
CA SER A 149 -7.42 -4.14 -19.90
C SER A 149 -8.69 -3.51 -19.32
N MET A 150 -9.15 -2.40 -19.92
CA MET A 150 -10.38 -1.72 -19.49
C MET A 150 -11.62 -2.61 -19.61
N GLN A 151 -11.73 -3.42 -20.69
CA GLN A 151 -12.84 -4.36 -20.85
C GLN A 151 -12.87 -5.38 -19.70
N TYR A 152 -11.73 -5.92 -19.31
CA TYR A 152 -11.63 -6.88 -18.22
C TYR A 152 -11.93 -6.29 -16.85
N PHE A 153 -11.52 -5.04 -16.58
CA PHE A 153 -11.90 -4.34 -15.33
C PHE A 153 -13.42 -4.09 -15.27
N LYS A 154 -14.04 -3.66 -16.37
CA LYS A 154 -15.49 -3.50 -16.44
C LYS A 154 -16.21 -4.83 -16.25
N LYS A 155 -15.71 -5.91 -16.85
CA LYS A 155 -16.27 -7.25 -16.66
C LYS A 155 -16.22 -7.71 -15.21
N ALA A 156 -15.12 -7.41 -14.50
CA ALA A 156 -15.02 -7.69 -13.07
C ALA A 156 -16.11 -6.97 -12.25
N LEU A 157 -16.43 -5.70 -12.59
CA LEU A 157 -17.52 -4.95 -11.95
C LEU A 157 -18.92 -5.40 -12.36
N GLU A 158 -19.12 -5.87 -13.58
CA GLU A 158 -20.39 -6.52 -14.00
C GLU A 158 -20.68 -7.76 -13.16
N ILE A 159 -19.65 -8.59 -12.91
CA ILE A 159 -19.75 -9.80 -12.09
C ILE A 159 -19.96 -9.45 -10.62
N LYS A 160 -19.20 -8.47 -10.11
CA LYS A 160 -19.24 -8.03 -8.71
C LYS A 160 -19.29 -6.49 -8.64
N PRO A 161 -20.49 -5.86 -8.61
CA PRO A 161 -20.63 -4.40 -8.64
C PRO A 161 -19.90 -3.66 -7.52
N ASN A 162 -19.78 -4.26 -6.35
CA ASN A 162 -19.10 -3.69 -5.17
C ASN A 162 -17.61 -4.10 -5.08
N PHE A 163 -16.99 -4.43 -6.20
CA PHE A 163 -15.59 -4.84 -6.21
C PHE A 163 -14.67 -3.60 -6.23
N VAL A 164 -14.40 -3.06 -5.04
CA VAL A 164 -13.58 -1.86 -4.83
C VAL A 164 -12.22 -1.94 -5.54
N GLU A 165 -11.61 -3.13 -5.53
CA GLU A 165 -10.30 -3.38 -6.15
C GLU A 165 -10.33 -3.21 -7.68
N ALA A 166 -11.38 -3.69 -8.35
CA ALA A 166 -11.56 -3.49 -9.79
C ALA A 166 -11.82 -2.02 -10.12
N GLN A 167 -12.62 -1.33 -9.30
CA GLN A 167 -12.87 0.11 -9.46
C GLN A 167 -11.57 0.92 -9.23
N ALA A 168 -10.75 0.57 -8.26
CA ALA A 168 -9.44 1.18 -8.03
C ALA A 168 -8.49 0.96 -9.22
N ASN A 169 -8.53 -0.21 -9.86
CA ASN A 169 -7.75 -0.48 -11.06
C ASN A 169 -8.19 0.39 -12.26
N ILE A 170 -9.48 0.66 -12.42
CA ILE A 170 -10.00 1.64 -13.41
C ILE A 170 -9.50 3.04 -13.09
N SER A 171 -9.54 3.45 -11.82
CA SER A 171 -9.01 4.73 -11.39
C SER A 171 -7.52 4.88 -11.73
N ASN A 172 -6.72 3.88 -11.34
CA ASN A 172 -5.27 3.83 -11.63
C ASN A 172 -4.97 3.82 -13.14
N PHE A 173 -5.83 3.19 -13.94
CA PHE A 173 -5.72 3.22 -15.39
C PHE A 173 -5.79 4.66 -15.91
N TYR A 174 -6.83 5.41 -15.53
CA TYR A 174 -6.98 6.81 -15.97
C TYR A 174 -5.94 7.75 -15.35
N ILE A 175 -5.50 7.50 -14.12
CA ILE A 175 -4.42 8.25 -13.47
C ILE A 175 -3.11 8.11 -14.27
N SER A 176 -2.75 6.90 -14.70
CA SER A 176 -1.53 6.67 -15.46
C SER A 176 -1.53 7.28 -16.88
N GLU A 177 -2.71 7.57 -17.42
CA GLU A 177 -2.86 8.17 -18.72
C GLU A 177 -2.62 9.69 -18.76
N LEU A 178 -2.82 10.38 -17.64
CA LEU A 178 -2.65 11.83 -17.39
C LEU A 178 -3.42 12.79 -18.30
N TYR A 179 -3.85 12.36 -19.49
CA TYR A 179 -4.54 13.23 -20.46
C TYR A 179 -6.05 13.37 -20.20
N ASN A 180 -6.66 12.51 -19.40
CA ASN A 180 -8.08 12.60 -19.06
C ASN A 180 -8.27 12.83 -17.56
N THR A 181 -7.86 14.02 -17.11
CA THR A 181 -7.86 14.44 -15.72
C THR A 181 -9.23 14.31 -15.06
N GLU A 182 -10.30 14.75 -15.73
CA GLU A 182 -11.65 14.68 -15.19
C GLU A 182 -12.08 13.24 -14.94
N LYS A 183 -11.83 12.35 -15.87
CA LYS A 183 -12.18 10.95 -15.75
C LYS A 183 -11.37 10.24 -14.64
N ALA A 184 -10.08 10.54 -14.54
CA ALA A 184 -9.23 10.02 -13.46
C ALA A 184 -9.79 10.41 -12.09
N ILE A 185 -10.18 11.67 -11.91
CA ILE A 185 -10.76 12.20 -10.69
C ILE A 185 -12.11 11.54 -10.39
N ASN A 186 -13.00 11.48 -11.37
CA ASN A 186 -14.35 10.92 -11.21
C ASN A 186 -14.30 9.43 -10.82
N GLU A 187 -13.46 8.64 -11.48
CA GLU A 187 -13.33 7.20 -11.13
C GLU A 187 -12.68 6.99 -9.76
N SER A 188 -11.74 7.84 -9.36
CA SER A 188 -11.16 7.80 -8.02
C SER A 188 -12.18 8.15 -6.93
N TYR A 189 -12.99 9.18 -7.13
CA TYR A 189 -14.05 9.54 -6.17
C TYR A 189 -15.15 8.48 -6.11
N LYS A 190 -15.40 7.76 -7.21
CA LYS A 190 -16.30 6.61 -7.22
C LYS A 190 -15.73 5.47 -6.37
N THR A 191 -14.42 5.19 -6.48
CA THR A 191 -13.74 4.22 -5.61
C THR A 191 -13.83 4.62 -4.14
N LEU A 192 -13.61 5.90 -3.82
CA LEU A 192 -13.73 6.42 -2.47
C LEU A 192 -15.13 6.19 -1.90
N ARG A 193 -16.19 6.54 -2.67
CA ARG A 193 -17.58 6.29 -2.25
C ARG A 193 -17.83 4.81 -1.97
N MET A 194 -17.48 3.94 -2.91
CA MET A 194 -17.63 2.48 -2.72
C MET A 194 -16.90 1.96 -1.47
N HIS A 195 -15.76 2.55 -1.14
CA HIS A 195 -15.00 2.19 0.06
C HIS A 195 -15.69 2.68 1.34
N CYS A 196 -16.20 3.91 1.35
CA CYS A 196 -16.88 4.50 2.51
C CYS A 196 -18.28 3.89 2.74
N ASP A 197 -19.01 3.54 1.68
CA ASP A 197 -20.34 2.92 1.76
C ASP A 197 -20.25 1.44 2.19
N SER A 198 -19.09 0.82 2.08
CA SER A 198 -18.90 -0.53 2.59
C SER A 198 -18.98 -0.50 4.12
N THR A 199 -19.92 -1.23 4.70
CA THR A 199 -20.11 -1.37 6.15
C THR A 199 -18.89 -1.92 6.90
N GLN A 200 -17.85 -2.33 6.18
CA GLN A 200 -16.53 -2.70 6.72
C GLN A 200 -15.73 -1.52 7.29
N PHE A 201 -16.18 -0.27 7.06
CA PHE A 201 -15.47 0.91 7.54
C PHE A 201 -15.57 1.12 9.05
N ILE A 202 -16.65 0.66 9.66
CA ILE A 202 -16.79 0.60 11.11
C ILE A 202 -17.00 -0.86 11.50
N ASN A 203 -15.93 -1.64 11.50
CA ASN A 203 -15.87 -2.78 12.40
C ASN A 203 -16.09 -2.24 13.80
N GLN A 204 -16.74 -2.99 14.70
CA GLN A 204 -17.00 -2.60 16.10
C GLN A 204 -15.74 -2.08 16.85
N LYS A 205 -14.64 -1.83 16.16
CA LYS A 205 -13.36 -1.39 16.71
C LYS A 205 -12.73 -0.28 15.87
N ILE A 206 -12.28 0.79 16.52
CA ILE A 206 -11.55 1.91 15.92
C ILE A 206 -10.27 2.17 16.72
N SER A 207 -9.16 2.51 16.07
CA SER A 207 -7.95 2.93 16.82
C SER A 207 -8.16 4.33 17.42
N SER A 208 -7.62 4.54 18.61
CA SER A 208 -7.74 5.81 19.32
C SER A 208 -7.11 6.96 18.53
N TYR A 209 -6.00 6.74 17.84
CA TYR A 209 -5.36 7.79 17.05
C TYR A 209 -6.17 8.14 15.78
N ARG A 210 -6.86 7.17 15.15
CA ARG A 210 -7.77 7.40 14.03
C ARG A 210 -8.95 8.25 14.47
N LEU A 211 -9.60 7.86 15.54
CA LEU A 211 -10.73 8.62 16.09
C LEU A 211 -10.30 10.04 16.47
N LYS A 212 -9.14 10.20 17.15
CA LYS A 212 -8.58 11.52 17.48
C LYS A 212 -8.37 12.37 16.23
N HIS A 213 -7.80 11.81 15.18
CA HIS A 213 -7.60 12.53 13.91
C HIS A 213 -8.94 12.99 13.33
N ASP A 214 -9.93 12.08 13.26
CA ASP A 214 -11.19 12.35 12.58
C ASP A 214 -12.03 13.38 13.37
N VAL A 215 -12.00 13.33 14.72
CA VAL A 215 -12.62 14.36 15.58
C VAL A 215 -11.95 15.73 15.35
N GLN A 216 -10.63 15.78 15.34
CA GLN A 216 -9.89 17.03 15.06
C GLN A 216 -10.16 17.56 13.65
N GLN A 217 -10.34 16.66 12.65
CA GLN A 217 -10.77 17.07 11.30
C GLN A 217 -12.18 17.65 11.32
N ALA A 218 -13.11 17.01 12.01
CA ALA A 218 -14.49 17.49 12.15
C ALA A 218 -14.53 18.87 12.79
N GLU A 219 -13.77 19.09 13.86
CA GLU A 219 -13.61 20.41 14.51
C GLU A 219 -13.05 21.47 13.54
N TYR A 220 -12.01 21.12 12.79
CA TYR A 220 -11.42 22.02 11.78
C TYR A 220 -12.43 22.39 10.69
N LEU A 221 -13.20 21.43 10.19
CA LEU A 221 -14.23 21.65 9.17
C LEU A 221 -15.35 22.53 9.68
N SER A 222 -15.79 22.34 10.93
CA SER A 222 -16.80 23.19 11.58
C SER A 222 -16.29 24.63 11.75
N LEU A 223 -15.07 24.82 12.23
CA LEU A 223 -14.43 26.13 12.34
C LEU A 223 -14.28 26.87 11.00
N LYS A 224 -14.20 26.13 9.91
CA LYS A 224 -14.17 26.66 8.54
C LYS A 224 -15.56 26.80 7.91
N ASN A 225 -16.63 26.57 8.68
CA ASN A 225 -18.02 26.62 8.23
C ASN A 225 -18.40 25.64 7.11
N TYR A 226 -17.68 24.51 6.99
CA TYR A 226 -18.08 23.44 6.11
C TYR A 226 -19.28 22.67 6.71
N LYS A 227 -20.36 22.57 5.93
CA LYS A 227 -21.54 21.79 6.32
C LYS A 227 -21.35 20.33 5.95
N ILE A 228 -21.03 19.50 6.95
CA ILE A 228 -20.83 18.04 6.79
C ILE A 228 -21.93 17.33 7.58
N ASN A 229 -22.59 16.35 6.95
CA ASN A 229 -23.63 15.57 7.61
C ASN A 229 -23.10 14.86 8.85
N GLY A 230 -23.77 15.02 9.98
CA GLY A 230 -23.43 14.37 11.25
C GLY A 230 -22.19 14.92 11.95
N VAL A 231 -21.60 16.05 11.51
CA VAL A 231 -20.34 16.57 12.04
C VAL A 231 -20.40 16.94 13.52
N GLU A 232 -21.48 17.58 13.97
CA GLU A 232 -21.67 18.02 15.37
C GLU A 232 -21.81 16.80 16.30
N GLN A 233 -22.70 15.89 15.96
CA GLN A 233 -22.90 14.64 16.71
C GLN A 233 -21.62 13.80 16.74
N PHE A 234 -20.88 13.74 15.64
CA PHE A 234 -19.61 13.04 15.55
C PHE A 234 -18.55 13.62 16.50
N GLN A 235 -18.47 14.95 16.61
CA GLN A 235 -17.54 15.63 17.52
C GLN A 235 -17.88 15.32 18.98
N GLU A 236 -19.17 15.43 19.35
CA GLU A 236 -19.64 15.17 20.71
C GLU A 236 -19.33 13.73 21.15
N ILE A 237 -19.83 12.75 20.41
CA ILE A 237 -19.67 11.33 20.72
C ILE A 237 -18.20 10.90 20.61
N GLY A 238 -17.48 11.36 19.58
CA GLY A 238 -16.06 11.05 19.41
C GLY A 238 -15.19 11.56 20.56
N ASN A 239 -15.44 12.78 21.05
CA ASN A 239 -14.76 13.34 22.22
C ASN A 239 -15.10 12.59 23.52
N GLU A 240 -16.37 12.17 23.70
CA GLU A 240 -16.76 11.34 24.84
C GLU A 240 -16.05 9.98 24.84
N ILE A 241 -16.03 9.30 23.71
CA ILE A 241 -15.32 8.02 23.54
C ILE A 241 -13.83 8.19 23.86
N LEU A 242 -13.20 9.25 23.35
CA LEU A 242 -11.76 9.51 23.59
C LEU A 242 -11.45 9.81 25.06
N LYS A 243 -12.34 10.46 25.81
CA LYS A 243 -12.21 10.69 27.26
C LYS A 243 -12.26 9.39 28.06
N ASN A 244 -13.08 8.43 27.62
CA ASN A 244 -13.33 7.17 28.31
C ASN A 244 -12.50 5.99 27.76
N LYS A 245 -11.53 6.25 26.86
CA LYS A 245 -10.81 5.22 26.11
C LYS A 245 -10.03 4.23 26.98
N GLU A 246 -9.45 4.70 28.10
CA GLU A 246 -8.58 3.89 28.97
C GLU A 246 -9.32 2.70 29.59
N ASN A 247 -10.65 2.80 29.76
CA ASN A 247 -11.49 1.74 30.28
C ASN A 247 -12.01 0.77 29.21
N ARG A 248 -11.69 0.98 27.94
CA ARG A 248 -12.27 0.28 26.78
C ARG A 248 -11.21 -0.26 25.80
N GLU A 249 -9.94 -0.01 26.05
CA GLU A 249 -8.85 -0.50 25.18
C GLU A 249 -8.65 -2.00 25.43
N ASP A 250 -8.56 -2.75 24.33
CA ASP A 250 -8.26 -4.18 24.35
C ASP A 250 -6.79 -4.36 24.77
N ASP A 251 -6.56 -4.80 26.02
CA ASP A 251 -5.21 -4.94 26.64
C ASP A 251 -4.30 -5.91 25.90
N ASN A 252 -4.83 -6.69 24.95
CA ASN A 252 -4.11 -7.78 24.30
C ASN A 252 -3.51 -7.43 22.92
N SER A 253 -3.67 -6.20 22.42
CA SER A 253 -3.14 -5.83 21.12
C SER A 253 -2.16 -4.67 21.19
N PHE A 254 -1.02 -4.80 20.50
CA PHE A 254 -0.10 -3.70 20.18
C PHE A 254 -0.83 -2.49 19.54
N ASN A 255 -2.01 -2.74 18.99
CA ASN A 255 -2.92 -1.78 18.34
C ASN A 255 -4.14 -1.55 19.23
N ARG A 256 -3.98 -0.76 20.29
CA ARG A 256 -5.08 -0.40 21.19
C ARG A 256 -6.29 0.12 20.41
N LYS A 257 -7.30 -0.76 20.21
CA LYS A 257 -8.54 -0.45 19.52
C LYS A 257 -9.65 -0.26 20.55
N ILE A 258 -10.35 0.83 20.39
CA ILE A 258 -11.55 1.13 21.18
C ILE A 258 -12.71 0.27 20.64
N LEU A 259 -13.37 -0.48 21.50
CA LEU A 259 -14.59 -1.19 21.16
C LEU A 259 -15.76 -0.22 21.18
N LEU A 260 -16.52 -0.14 20.08
CA LEU A 260 -17.71 0.69 19.92
C LEU A 260 -18.96 -0.15 20.14
N ASN A 261 -19.98 0.43 20.80
CA ASN A 261 -21.31 -0.14 20.86
C ASN A 261 -22.15 0.26 19.64
N ASP A 262 -23.32 -0.36 19.47
CA ASP A 262 -24.17 -0.14 18.29
C ASP A 262 -24.71 1.30 18.20
N ASP A 263 -24.97 1.98 19.32
CA ASP A 263 -25.45 3.35 19.32
C ASP A 263 -24.35 4.36 18.99
N GLU A 264 -23.13 4.13 19.46
CA GLU A 264 -21.94 4.89 19.07
C GLU A 264 -21.70 4.75 17.56
N ILE A 265 -21.78 3.52 17.03
CA ILE A 265 -21.63 3.26 15.58
C ILE A 265 -22.68 4.03 14.78
N LYS A 266 -23.96 3.97 15.17
CA LYS A 266 -25.03 4.71 14.50
C LYS A 266 -24.80 6.23 14.52
N SER A 267 -24.28 6.74 15.62
CA SER A 267 -24.00 8.17 15.79
C SER A 267 -22.79 8.65 14.98
N LEU A 268 -21.76 7.82 14.84
CA LEU A 268 -20.55 8.15 14.07
C LEU A 268 -20.74 7.96 12.56
N LEU A 269 -21.61 7.03 12.15
CA LEU A 269 -21.77 6.61 10.76
C LEU A 269 -22.12 7.73 9.76
N PRO A 270 -23.04 8.67 10.07
CA PRO A 270 -23.37 9.75 9.14
C PRO A 270 -22.17 10.61 8.73
N TYR A 271 -21.26 10.89 9.67
CA TYR A 271 -20.04 11.61 9.36
C TYR A 271 -19.11 10.77 8.48
N TYR A 272 -18.91 9.47 8.78
CA TYR A 272 -18.03 8.63 7.96
C TYR A 272 -18.56 8.42 6.54
N GLN A 273 -19.85 8.33 6.35
CA GLN A 273 -20.51 8.21 5.04
C GLN A 273 -20.59 9.54 4.28
N ALA A 274 -20.43 10.68 4.96
CA ALA A 274 -20.41 11.97 4.28
C ALA A 274 -19.14 12.12 3.42
N HIS A 275 -19.34 12.30 2.11
CA HIS A 275 -18.27 12.55 1.17
C HIS A 275 -18.02 14.05 1.05
N HIS A 276 -16.88 14.50 1.50
CA HIS A 276 -16.48 15.90 1.35
C HIS A 276 -15.07 15.98 0.74
N ILE A 277 -15.00 16.55 -0.45
CA ILE A 277 -13.76 16.76 -1.19
C ILE A 277 -13.62 18.23 -1.52
N TYR A 278 -12.55 18.84 -1.05
CA TYR A 278 -12.20 20.20 -1.40
C TYR A 278 -11.94 20.35 -2.90
N GLN A 279 -12.60 21.30 -3.54
CA GLN A 279 -12.40 21.61 -4.94
C GLN A 279 -11.24 22.60 -5.05
N THR A 280 -10.09 22.13 -5.52
CA THR A 280 -8.91 22.98 -5.70
C THR A 280 -9.15 24.01 -6.80
N GLN A 281 -8.63 25.22 -6.58
CA GLN A 281 -8.68 26.26 -7.60
C GLN A 281 -7.78 25.94 -8.80
N LYS A 282 -8.11 26.47 -9.95
CA LYS A 282 -7.29 26.31 -11.16
C LYS A 282 -6.02 27.16 -11.02
N ILE A 283 -4.87 26.51 -11.09
CA ILE A 283 -3.56 27.17 -11.07
C ILE A 283 -3.19 27.58 -12.51
N SER A 284 -3.04 28.88 -12.77
CA SER A 284 -2.67 29.40 -14.10
C SER A 284 -1.16 29.43 -14.32
N SER A 285 -0.40 29.76 -13.27
CA SER A 285 1.05 30.00 -13.32
C SER A 285 1.93 28.74 -13.38
N GLY A 286 1.35 27.56 -13.27
CA GLY A 286 2.07 26.29 -13.10
C GLY A 286 2.07 25.78 -11.66
N CYS A 287 2.09 24.46 -11.51
CA CYS A 287 2.08 23.81 -10.19
C CYS A 287 3.49 23.61 -9.64
N ILE A 288 4.45 23.18 -10.46
CA ILE A 288 5.86 23.19 -10.04
C ILE A 288 6.42 24.60 -10.24
N ASN A 289 7.39 24.97 -9.41
CA ASN A 289 7.88 26.36 -9.33
C ASN A 289 8.30 26.88 -10.72
N PRO A 290 7.65 27.90 -11.28
CA PRO A 290 7.95 28.41 -12.62
C PRO A 290 9.29 29.15 -12.69
N ASP A 291 9.79 29.70 -11.56
CA ASP A 291 11.01 30.50 -11.48
C ASP A 291 12.27 29.62 -11.37
N LYS A 292 12.12 28.31 -11.30
CA LYS A 292 13.23 27.36 -11.18
C LYS A 292 13.75 26.93 -12.55
N ASN A 293 15.07 26.91 -12.73
CA ASN A 293 15.69 26.26 -13.87
C ASN A 293 15.62 24.73 -13.72
N TRP A 294 14.67 24.13 -14.38
CA TRP A 294 14.42 22.68 -14.29
C TRP A 294 15.47 21.86 -15.07
N HIS A 295 16.13 22.45 -16.05
CA HIS A 295 17.25 21.81 -16.73
C HIS A 295 18.44 21.58 -15.78
N ASP A 296 18.79 22.56 -14.96
CA ASP A 296 19.85 22.41 -13.96
C ASP A 296 19.52 21.34 -12.93
N VAL A 297 18.24 21.19 -12.57
CA VAL A 297 17.77 20.12 -11.65
C VAL A 297 17.95 18.75 -12.28
N GLU A 298 17.68 18.59 -13.58
CA GLU A 298 17.87 17.34 -14.31
C GLU A 298 19.38 16.99 -14.42
N GLU A 299 20.21 17.96 -14.76
CA GLU A 299 21.66 17.79 -14.79
C GLU A 299 22.22 17.45 -13.39
N GLN A 300 21.77 18.12 -12.35
CA GLN A 300 22.17 17.83 -10.97
C GLN A 300 21.86 16.38 -10.58
N TYR A 301 20.71 15.85 -11.00
CA TYR A 301 20.35 14.46 -10.72
C TYR A 301 21.31 13.49 -11.42
N PHE A 302 21.58 13.67 -12.72
CA PHE A 302 22.45 12.78 -13.46
C PHE A 302 23.92 12.90 -13.04
N ASN A 303 24.37 14.10 -12.65
CA ASN A 303 25.72 14.35 -12.17
C ASN A 303 25.90 13.95 -10.68
N SER A 304 24.82 13.70 -9.94
CA SER A 304 24.91 13.21 -8.57
C SER A 304 25.37 11.75 -8.56
N PRO A 305 26.52 11.41 -7.91
CA PRO A 305 27.05 10.04 -7.90
C PRO A 305 26.07 9.01 -7.33
N LYS A 306 25.15 9.47 -6.47
CA LYS A 306 24.15 8.63 -5.83
C LYS A 306 22.74 8.80 -6.40
N GLN A 307 22.56 9.68 -7.40
CA GLN A 307 21.22 10.02 -7.91
C GLN A 307 20.21 10.33 -6.79
N ILE A 308 20.66 11.06 -5.78
CA ILE A 308 19.84 11.55 -4.67
C ILE A 308 20.01 13.05 -4.64
N ILE A 309 18.94 13.79 -4.89
CA ILE A 309 18.92 15.26 -4.82
C ILE A 309 17.72 15.77 -4.02
N TYR A 310 17.81 16.99 -3.53
CA TYR A 310 16.65 17.71 -3.00
C TYR A 310 16.41 19.01 -3.76
N ILE A 311 15.16 19.41 -3.84
CA ILE A 311 14.68 20.57 -4.59
C ILE A 311 13.90 21.46 -3.64
N ASP A 312 14.51 22.55 -3.19
CA ASP A 312 13.82 23.56 -2.36
C ASP A 312 12.88 24.41 -3.21
N ASN A 313 11.80 24.90 -2.61
CA ASN A 313 10.74 25.65 -3.31
C ASN A 313 10.25 24.88 -4.56
N PHE A 314 9.87 23.63 -4.35
CA PHE A 314 9.48 22.71 -5.40
C PHE A 314 8.19 23.12 -6.12
N LEU A 315 7.14 23.43 -5.35
CA LEU A 315 5.86 23.88 -5.89
C LEU A 315 5.78 25.42 -5.91
N SER A 316 4.94 25.94 -6.78
CA SER A 316 4.53 27.34 -6.72
C SER A 316 3.77 27.63 -5.42
N ASN A 317 3.81 28.90 -4.95
CA ASN A 317 3.13 29.30 -3.71
C ASN A 317 1.61 29.06 -3.77
N GLU A 318 1.02 29.18 -4.94
CA GLU A 318 -0.39 28.93 -5.17
C GLU A 318 -0.69 27.40 -5.09
N ALA A 319 0.11 26.59 -5.76
CA ALA A 319 -0.09 25.15 -5.78
C ALA A 319 0.07 24.51 -4.40
N ILE A 320 1.09 24.90 -3.62
CA ILE A 320 1.30 24.32 -2.30
C ILE A 320 0.19 24.74 -1.31
N ARG A 321 -0.34 25.95 -1.40
CA ARG A 321 -1.47 26.41 -0.59
C ARG A 321 -2.73 25.58 -0.88
N GLU A 322 -3.09 25.45 -2.15
CA GLU A 322 -4.27 24.70 -2.58
C GLU A 322 -4.14 23.18 -2.25
N LEU A 323 -2.95 22.61 -2.45
CA LEU A 323 -2.68 21.23 -2.14
C LEU A 323 -2.76 20.95 -0.63
N ARG A 324 -2.27 21.89 0.18
CA ARG A 324 -2.36 21.79 1.62
C ARG A 324 -3.82 21.89 2.10
N GLU A 325 -4.60 22.84 1.57
CA GLU A 325 -6.02 22.97 1.91
C GLU A 325 -6.79 21.71 1.47
N PHE A 326 -6.49 21.15 0.29
CA PHE A 326 -7.03 19.85 -0.12
C PHE A 326 -6.78 18.75 0.92
N CYS A 327 -5.56 18.65 1.44
CA CYS A 327 -5.19 17.66 2.44
C CYS A 327 -5.83 17.90 3.82
N LEU A 328 -6.17 19.14 4.17
CA LEU A 328 -6.79 19.47 5.46
C LEU A 328 -8.31 19.33 5.41
N VAL A 329 -8.93 19.71 4.30
CA VAL A 329 -10.39 19.82 4.16
C VAL A 329 -11.01 18.52 3.67
N SER A 330 -10.35 17.80 2.74
CA SER A 330 -10.93 16.60 2.14
C SER A 330 -10.95 15.41 3.09
N LYS A 331 -12.06 14.69 3.12
CA LYS A 331 -12.23 13.44 3.88
C LYS A 331 -11.69 12.24 3.09
N ILE A 332 -10.37 12.14 3.01
CA ILE A 332 -9.64 11.21 2.15
C ILE A 332 -8.69 10.27 2.93
N TRP A 333 -8.47 10.51 4.22
CA TRP A 333 -7.52 9.78 5.05
C TRP A 333 -8.13 8.44 5.49
N ASN A 334 -8.20 7.47 4.58
CA ASN A 334 -8.94 6.22 4.75
C ASN A 334 -8.09 4.97 4.97
N ALA A 335 -6.77 5.06 4.86
CA ALA A 335 -5.87 3.98 5.20
C ALA A 335 -5.22 4.21 6.57
N GLU A 336 -5.28 3.20 7.42
CA GLU A 336 -4.83 3.26 8.81
C GLU A 336 -3.59 2.38 9.00
N TYR A 337 -2.54 2.98 9.60
CA TYR A 337 -1.29 2.31 9.96
C TYR A 337 -1.07 2.46 11.46
N PRO A 338 -1.74 1.63 12.28
CA PRO A 338 -1.82 1.82 13.74
C PRO A 338 -0.47 1.68 14.43
N ASP A 339 0.36 0.73 14.03
CA ASP A 339 1.69 0.49 14.65
C ASP A 339 2.62 1.69 14.52
N ASN A 340 2.46 2.46 13.43
CA ASN A 340 3.28 3.63 13.13
C ASN A 340 2.52 4.96 13.30
N LYS A 341 1.27 4.93 13.78
CA LYS A 341 0.38 6.07 14.06
C LYS A 341 0.37 7.12 12.95
N TYR A 342 0.17 6.71 11.70
CA TYR A 342 -0.08 7.62 10.58
C TYR A 342 -1.28 7.14 9.76
N LEU A 343 -1.88 8.08 9.04
CA LEU A 343 -2.96 7.82 8.11
C LEU A 343 -2.45 7.99 6.67
N GLY A 344 -2.93 7.12 5.80
CA GLY A 344 -2.64 7.17 4.37
C GLY A 344 -3.85 7.59 3.55
N SER A 345 -3.56 8.20 2.41
CA SER A 345 -4.54 8.52 1.39
C SER A 345 -3.93 8.26 0.01
N PHE A 346 -4.63 7.50 -0.82
CA PHE A 346 -4.15 6.99 -2.09
C PHE A 346 -4.91 7.59 -3.27
N ALA A 347 -4.21 7.81 -4.37
CA ALA A 347 -4.75 8.43 -5.58
C ALA A 347 -6.02 7.75 -6.09
N GLU A 348 -6.04 6.43 -6.12
CA GLU A 348 -7.19 5.65 -6.59
C GLU A 348 -8.38 5.64 -5.61
N ARG A 349 -8.21 6.20 -4.41
CA ARG A 349 -9.22 6.25 -3.34
C ARG A 349 -9.48 7.67 -2.85
N GLY A 350 -9.45 8.65 -3.75
CA GLY A 350 -9.84 10.03 -3.48
C GLY A 350 -8.69 11.00 -3.22
N PHE A 351 -7.44 10.56 -3.05
CA PHE A 351 -6.30 11.48 -2.97
C PHE A 351 -5.90 11.97 -4.37
N ILE A 352 -6.80 12.72 -5.01
CA ILE A 352 -6.60 13.23 -6.36
C ILE A 352 -7.34 14.56 -6.56
N SER A 353 -6.71 15.48 -7.24
CA SER A 353 -7.29 16.73 -7.73
C SER A 353 -6.61 17.13 -9.04
N PRO A 354 -7.10 18.14 -9.76
CA PRO A 354 -6.42 18.68 -10.94
C PRO A 354 -4.96 19.05 -10.69
N ILE A 355 -4.63 19.54 -9.49
CA ILE A 355 -3.26 19.95 -9.12
C ILE A 355 -2.32 18.75 -9.10
N HIS A 356 -2.73 17.62 -8.52
CA HIS A 356 -1.89 16.41 -8.46
C HIS A 356 -1.49 15.94 -9.87
N LEU A 357 -2.45 15.88 -10.78
CA LEU A 357 -2.18 15.42 -12.14
C LEU A 357 -1.38 16.46 -12.95
N LYS A 358 -1.62 17.76 -12.70
CA LYS A 358 -0.85 18.82 -13.33
C LYS A 358 0.61 18.82 -12.86
N ILE A 359 0.89 18.58 -11.58
CA ILE A 359 2.26 18.39 -11.07
C ILE A 359 2.96 17.26 -11.85
N ALA A 360 2.33 16.11 -12.00
CA ALA A 360 2.92 14.99 -12.72
C ALA A 360 3.18 15.29 -14.19
N THR A 361 2.22 15.96 -14.87
CA THR A 361 2.37 16.36 -16.27
C THR A 361 3.49 17.39 -16.44
N GLU A 362 3.58 18.38 -15.56
CA GLU A 362 4.64 19.39 -15.60
C GLU A 362 6.02 18.79 -15.33
N LEU A 363 6.13 17.78 -14.43
CA LEU A 363 7.37 17.04 -14.22
C LEU A 363 7.83 16.32 -15.49
N GLN A 364 6.93 15.65 -16.20
CA GLN A 364 7.26 14.99 -17.48
C GLN A 364 7.69 15.98 -18.57
N GLN A 365 7.10 17.17 -18.59
CA GLN A 365 7.41 18.22 -19.56
C GLN A 365 8.73 18.94 -19.27
N LYS A 366 9.00 19.24 -17.99
CA LYS A 366 10.14 20.06 -17.58
C LYS A 366 11.39 19.26 -17.21
N LEU A 367 11.25 17.96 -16.95
CA LEU A 367 12.31 16.99 -16.67
C LEU A 367 12.15 15.78 -17.62
N PRO A 368 12.25 16.01 -18.95
CA PRO A 368 11.86 15.02 -19.94
C PRO A 368 12.77 13.79 -19.95
N SER A 369 14.04 13.91 -19.59
CA SER A 369 14.97 12.77 -19.53
C SER A 369 14.73 11.90 -18.30
N LEU A 370 14.20 12.48 -17.22
CA LEU A 370 13.89 11.77 -15.98
C LEU A 370 12.50 11.12 -16.00
N PHE A 371 11.47 11.91 -16.30
CA PHE A 371 10.09 11.48 -16.17
C PHE A 371 9.37 11.23 -17.49
N GLY A 372 9.86 11.79 -18.60
CA GLY A 372 9.21 11.67 -19.92
C GLY A 372 8.99 10.22 -20.38
N PRO A 373 9.97 9.30 -20.22
CA PRO A 373 9.82 7.90 -20.63
C PRO A 373 8.88 7.09 -19.72
N TYR A 374 8.52 7.61 -18.54
CA TYR A 374 7.86 6.84 -17.52
C TYR A 374 6.46 7.38 -17.18
N SER A 375 5.47 6.51 -17.18
CA SER A 375 4.13 6.86 -16.70
C SER A 375 4.12 7.04 -15.18
N LEU A 376 3.25 7.94 -14.69
CA LEU A 376 2.91 8.01 -13.28
C LEU A 376 2.23 6.71 -12.87
N THR A 377 2.83 5.94 -11.96
CA THR A 377 2.31 4.64 -11.56
C THR A 377 1.44 4.72 -10.32
N LYS A 378 1.87 5.52 -9.34
CA LYS A 378 1.18 5.70 -8.05
C LYS A 378 1.52 7.06 -7.47
N PHE A 379 0.60 7.61 -6.69
CA PHE A 379 0.91 8.67 -5.73
C PHE A 379 -0.02 8.57 -4.52
N TRP A 380 0.48 9.03 -3.39
CA TRP A 380 -0.22 9.00 -2.11
C TRP A 380 0.29 10.08 -1.18
N ALA A 381 -0.43 10.26 -0.07
CA ALA A 381 0.07 11.04 1.05
C ALA A 381 -0.02 10.27 2.36
N PHE A 382 0.89 10.57 3.27
CA PHE A 382 0.85 10.14 4.65
C PHE A 382 0.80 11.35 5.59
N LYS A 383 -0.09 11.26 6.59
CA LYS A 383 -0.30 12.27 7.63
C LYS A 383 0.02 11.66 8.98
N TYR A 384 1.08 12.15 9.60
CA TYR A 384 1.65 11.57 10.80
C TYR A 384 1.14 12.24 12.06
N ASP A 385 0.96 11.47 13.14
CA ASP A 385 0.74 12.05 14.47
C ASP A 385 2.03 12.72 14.96
N SER A 386 1.88 13.85 15.65
CA SER A 386 2.98 14.68 16.14
C SER A 386 3.83 14.03 17.24
N THR A 387 3.26 13.04 17.94
CA THR A 387 3.89 12.41 19.12
C THR A 387 4.70 11.15 18.82
N LEU A 388 5.04 10.92 17.55
CA LEU A 388 5.67 9.69 17.11
C LEU A 388 7.16 9.80 16.92
N GLY A 389 7.88 8.95 17.65
CA GLY A 389 9.32 8.81 17.48
C GLY A 389 9.79 8.18 16.17
N LYS A 390 8.91 7.49 15.42
CA LYS A 390 9.24 6.82 14.15
C LYS A 390 8.15 7.08 13.11
N GLY A 391 8.55 7.22 11.86
CA GLY A 391 7.65 7.22 10.71
C GLY A 391 7.62 5.86 10.01
N ILE A 392 7.65 5.87 8.67
CA ILE A 392 7.71 4.65 7.87
C ILE A 392 9.07 3.97 8.08
N ASN A 393 9.04 2.67 8.31
CA ASN A 393 10.23 1.82 8.43
C ASN A 393 11.01 1.77 7.11
N VAL A 394 12.24 1.31 7.18
CA VAL A 394 13.12 1.14 6.03
C VAL A 394 12.50 0.20 5.00
N HIS A 395 12.45 0.65 3.74
CA HIS A 395 11.89 -0.08 2.60
C HIS A 395 12.43 0.49 1.28
N ALA A 396 12.15 -0.20 0.17
CA ALA A 396 12.28 0.32 -1.18
C ALA A 396 10.92 0.26 -1.89
N ASP A 397 10.72 1.10 -2.91
CA ASP A 397 9.46 1.18 -3.65
C ASP A 397 9.53 0.50 -5.02
N GLN A 398 8.38 0.05 -5.53
CA GLN A 398 8.26 -0.65 -6.79
C GLN A 398 8.13 0.32 -7.98
N ALA A 399 9.15 1.16 -8.18
CA ALA A 399 9.17 2.15 -9.25
C ALA A 399 10.60 2.35 -9.80
N ILE A 400 10.78 3.28 -10.73
CA ILE A 400 12.08 3.73 -11.21
C ILE A 400 12.51 4.99 -10.46
N HIS A 401 11.63 6.00 -10.44
CA HIS A 401 11.89 7.26 -9.74
C HIS A 401 10.90 7.45 -8.61
N ASN A 402 11.41 7.89 -7.48
CA ASN A 402 10.68 8.25 -6.28
C ASN A 402 10.86 9.75 -6.02
N LEU A 403 9.74 10.46 -5.93
CA LEU A 403 9.68 11.87 -5.58
C LEU A 403 8.85 12.05 -4.33
N ASN A 404 9.49 12.42 -3.23
CA ASN A 404 8.84 12.74 -1.96
C ASN A 404 8.89 14.23 -1.70
N PHE A 405 7.79 14.86 -1.24
CA PHE A 405 7.82 16.27 -0.84
C PHE A 405 6.89 16.57 0.34
N TRP A 406 7.17 17.68 1.01
CA TRP A 406 6.52 18.04 2.26
C TRP A 406 5.76 19.36 2.16
N ILE A 407 4.54 19.38 2.74
CA ILE A 407 3.63 20.53 2.63
C ILE A 407 3.19 21.11 3.98
N THR A 408 3.74 20.66 5.09
CA THR A 408 3.48 21.24 6.43
C THR A 408 4.49 22.34 6.72
N PRO A 409 4.09 23.55 7.14
CA PRO A 409 5.00 24.66 7.41
C PRO A 409 6.09 24.34 8.44
N ASP A 410 7.28 24.94 8.25
CA ASP A 410 8.47 24.69 9.08
C ASP A 410 8.30 25.09 10.55
N GLU A 411 7.45 26.09 10.85
CA GLU A 411 7.15 26.53 12.22
C GLU A 411 6.46 25.48 13.08
N TYR A 412 5.98 24.39 12.47
CA TYR A 412 5.39 23.26 13.18
C TYR A 412 6.37 22.13 13.46
N ASN A 413 7.55 22.12 12.84
CA ASN A 413 8.62 21.19 13.16
C ASN A 413 9.43 21.69 14.37
N GLU A 414 9.38 20.97 15.48
CA GLU A 414 10.06 21.32 16.71
C GLU A 414 11.56 20.95 16.72
N ASP A 415 11.98 20.09 15.77
CA ASP A 415 13.37 19.72 15.58
C ASP A 415 13.80 19.91 14.12
N LYS A 416 14.45 21.03 13.83
CA LYS A 416 14.90 21.41 12.48
C LYS A 416 15.87 20.40 11.84
N ASN A 417 16.48 19.53 12.63
CA ASN A 417 17.41 18.51 12.17
C ASN A 417 16.75 17.15 11.94
N SER A 418 15.43 17.03 12.10
CA SER A 418 14.67 15.79 11.93
C SER A 418 13.41 15.97 11.08
N GLY A 419 12.58 14.96 11.00
CA GLY A 419 11.32 15.00 10.27
C GLY A 419 11.43 14.80 8.76
N GLY A 420 12.62 14.63 8.24
CA GLY A 420 12.87 14.44 6.81
C GLY A 420 12.89 12.98 6.36
N LEU A 421 13.88 12.65 5.54
CA LEU A 421 14.06 11.33 4.94
C LEU A 421 15.51 10.86 5.10
N LYS A 422 15.70 9.57 5.31
CA LYS A 422 16.98 8.89 5.21
C LYS A 422 16.95 8.00 3.99
N VAL A 423 17.95 8.12 3.12
CA VAL A 423 18.12 7.31 1.91
C VAL A 423 19.47 6.63 1.95
N TYR A 424 19.47 5.32 1.78
CA TYR A 424 20.69 4.50 1.78
C TYR A 424 21.18 4.32 0.35
N ASP A 425 22.49 4.42 0.12
CA ASP A 425 23.11 4.27 -1.21
C ASP A 425 23.23 2.82 -1.69
N THR A 426 22.36 1.98 -1.18
CA THR A 426 22.32 0.55 -1.48
C THR A 426 20.94 0.19 -2.05
N ILE A 427 20.97 -0.42 -3.23
CA ILE A 427 19.75 -0.84 -3.94
C ILE A 427 19.23 -2.17 -3.44
N ALA A 428 17.92 -2.32 -3.44
CA ALA A 428 17.26 -3.57 -3.10
C ALA A 428 17.64 -4.67 -4.13
N PRO A 429 18.05 -5.87 -3.68
CA PRO A 429 18.42 -6.96 -4.58
C PRO A 429 17.30 -7.29 -5.58
N SER A 430 17.69 -7.59 -6.82
CA SER A 430 16.73 -7.86 -7.91
C SER A 430 15.96 -9.17 -7.73
N ASP A 431 16.48 -10.08 -6.92
CA ASP A 431 15.89 -11.36 -6.55
C ASP A 431 14.96 -11.28 -5.32
N TRP A 432 14.94 -10.14 -4.62
CA TRP A 432 14.02 -9.96 -3.50
C TRP A 432 12.59 -9.67 -3.99
N ASN A 433 11.61 -10.31 -3.36
CA ASN A 433 10.19 -10.01 -3.57
C ASN A 433 9.77 -8.73 -2.85
N PHE A 434 8.54 -8.28 -3.11
CA PHE A 434 7.98 -7.08 -2.52
C PHE A 434 8.02 -7.10 -0.98
N ASP A 435 7.66 -8.22 -0.35
CA ASP A 435 7.64 -8.30 1.12
C ASP A 435 9.05 -8.26 1.71
N GLN A 436 10.05 -8.80 1.02
CA GLN A 436 11.43 -8.78 1.47
C GLN A 436 12.05 -7.37 1.43
N TYR A 437 11.82 -6.59 0.36
CA TYR A 437 12.40 -5.25 0.25
C TYR A 437 11.50 -4.13 0.75
N ASN A 438 10.25 -4.42 1.10
CA ASN A 438 9.31 -3.39 1.53
C ASN A 438 8.76 -3.59 2.96
N LYS A 439 8.67 -4.84 3.45
CA LYS A 439 8.06 -5.12 4.76
C LYS A 439 9.00 -5.74 5.78
N ASN A 440 10.05 -6.44 5.33
CA ASN A 440 10.95 -7.16 6.24
C ASN A 440 12.09 -6.26 6.73
N THR A 441 11.79 -5.42 7.70
CA THR A 441 12.71 -4.41 8.26
C THR A 441 14.02 -5.02 8.77
N ASP A 442 13.97 -6.15 9.49
CA ASP A 442 15.15 -6.79 10.07
C ASP A 442 16.07 -7.33 8.98
N LYS A 443 15.50 -7.97 7.95
CA LYS A 443 16.26 -8.44 6.80
C LYS A 443 16.92 -7.28 6.04
N ILE A 444 16.20 -6.17 5.89
CA ILE A 444 16.72 -4.98 5.21
C ILE A 444 17.89 -4.38 6.00
N TYR A 445 17.75 -4.15 7.32
CA TYR A 445 18.85 -3.60 8.12
C TYR A 445 20.07 -4.52 8.16
N LYS A 446 19.86 -5.84 8.26
CA LYS A 446 20.97 -6.79 8.15
C LYS A 446 21.69 -6.62 6.81
N PHE A 447 20.96 -6.58 5.71
CA PHE A 447 21.53 -6.41 4.37
C PHE A 447 22.28 -5.08 4.22
N LEU A 448 21.74 -3.97 4.73
CA LEU A 448 22.40 -2.66 4.72
C LEU A 448 23.70 -2.67 5.51
N ASN A 449 23.72 -3.32 6.68
CA ASN A 449 24.93 -3.46 7.50
C ASN A 449 25.97 -4.34 6.83
N ASP A 450 25.58 -5.50 6.28
CA ASP A 450 26.47 -6.45 5.60
C ASP A 450 27.13 -5.80 4.36
N ASN A 451 26.49 -4.81 3.73
CA ASN A 451 27.00 -4.07 2.57
C ASN A 451 27.63 -2.71 2.91
N ASN A 452 27.83 -2.38 4.18
CA ASN A 452 28.37 -1.08 4.64
C ASN A 452 27.66 0.12 4.01
N ALA A 453 26.32 0.07 3.92
CA ALA A 453 25.51 1.09 3.28
C ALA A 453 25.66 2.46 3.95
N ASN A 454 25.92 3.51 3.18
CA ASN A 454 25.95 4.88 3.70
C ASN A 454 24.55 5.48 3.68
N CYS A 455 24.19 6.16 4.74
CA CYS A 455 22.92 6.85 4.86
C CYS A 455 23.09 8.35 4.54
N THR A 456 22.33 8.83 3.56
CA THR A 456 22.16 10.26 3.29
C THR A 456 20.92 10.75 4.01
N LYS A 457 21.11 11.60 5.03
CA LYS A 457 20.02 12.23 5.76
C LYS A 457 19.66 13.56 5.09
N ILE A 458 18.38 13.70 4.71
CA ILE A 458 17.81 14.92 4.16
C ILE A 458 16.85 15.51 5.18
N ASN A 459 17.20 16.68 5.74
CA ASN A 459 16.38 17.35 6.74
C ASN A 459 15.06 17.83 6.14
N TYR A 460 14.03 17.80 6.97
CA TYR A 460 12.73 18.37 6.64
C TYR A 460 12.86 19.87 6.30
N LYS A 461 12.12 20.29 5.28
CA LYS A 461 11.87 21.69 4.96
C LYS A 461 10.54 21.81 4.22
N PHE A 462 9.73 22.80 4.58
CA PHE A 462 8.50 23.11 3.86
C PHE A 462 8.79 23.35 2.37
N ASN A 463 7.97 22.77 1.49
CA ASN A 463 8.09 22.86 0.04
C ASN A 463 9.43 22.33 -0.51
N ARG A 464 10.06 21.39 0.17
CA ARG A 464 11.21 20.62 -0.35
C ARG A 464 10.73 19.31 -0.92
N ALA A 465 11.21 18.98 -2.12
CA ALA A 465 11.09 17.65 -2.71
C ALA A 465 12.44 16.93 -2.63
N VAL A 466 12.39 15.60 -2.50
CA VAL A 466 13.54 14.70 -2.58
C VAL A 466 13.30 13.74 -3.73
N LEU A 467 14.22 13.73 -4.68
CA LEU A 467 14.18 12.87 -5.86
C LEU A 467 15.33 11.87 -5.79
N PHE A 468 15.01 10.59 -5.94
CA PHE A 468 15.99 9.51 -5.91
C PHE A 468 15.54 8.28 -6.67
N ASN A 469 16.49 7.39 -6.95
CA ASN A 469 16.24 6.09 -7.52
C ASN A 469 15.41 5.22 -6.55
N SER A 470 14.24 4.77 -6.99
CA SER A 470 13.25 4.08 -6.17
C SER A 470 13.73 2.73 -5.57
N ASP A 471 14.80 2.12 -6.11
CA ASP A 471 15.40 0.90 -5.56
C ASP A 471 16.26 1.15 -4.32
N TYR A 472 16.61 2.40 -4.03
CA TYR A 472 17.30 2.72 -2.79
C TYR A 472 16.41 2.49 -1.59
N PHE A 473 16.96 1.81 -0.59
CA PHE A 473 16.29 1.72 0.70
C PHE A 473 16.17 3.10 1.33
N HIS A 474 15.01 3.39 1.86
CA HIS A 474 14.74 4.66 2.52
C HIS A 474 13.77 4.51 3.67
N GLU A 475 13.83 5.44 4.62
CA GLU A 475 12.94 5.48 5.79
C GLU A 475 12.63 6.94 6.17
N THR A 476 11.52 7.14 6.86
CA THR A 476 11.22 8.43 7.47
C THR A 476 12.14 8.65 8.67
N ASP A 477 12.77 9.82 8.75
CA ASP A 477 13.51 10.22 9.96
C ASP A 477 12.55 10.49 11.13
N LYS A 478 13.11 10.60 12.35
CA LYS A 478 12.33 10.90 13.56
C LYS A 478 11.42 12.12 13.36
N ILE A 479 10.15 11.97 13.72
CA ILE A 479 9.13 13.01 13.58
C ILE A 479 8.90 13.68 14.94
N ASN A 480 9.02 15.00 14.97
CA ASN A 480 8.74 15.82 16.14
C ASN A 480 8.08 17.13 15.70
N PHE A 481 6.75 17.11 15.62
CA PHE A 481 5.95 18.25 15.20
C PHE A 481 5.01 18.68 16.32
N LYS A 482 4.63 19.95 16.34
CA LYS A 482 3.64 20.49 17.30
C LYS A 482 2.36 19.69 17.26
N GLU A 483 1.76 19.50 18.43
CA GLU A 483 0.48 18.82 18.53
C GLU A 483 -0.64 19.64 17.86
N GLY A 484 -1.59 18.99 17.18
CA GLY A 484 -2.75 19.59 16.57
C GLY A 484 -3.04 19.11 15.17
N TYR A 485 -4.24 19.39 14.66
CA TYR A 485 -4.68 18.88 13.36
C TYR A 485 -3.89 19.45 12.19
N LYS A 486 -3.68 20.79 12.17
CA LYS A 486 -2.97 21.49 11.08
C LYS A 486 -1.46 21.32 11.12
N THR A 487 -0.92 20.96 12.25
CA THR A 487 0.52 20.87 12.51
C THR A 487 1.10 19.51 12.14
N ARG A 488 0.24 18.50 11.92
CA ARG A 488 0.66 17.15 11.54
C ARG A 488 1.50 17.18 10.27
N ARG A 489 2.62 16.48 10.29
CA ARG A 489 3.48 16.33 9.10
C ARG A 489 2.75 15.63 7.98
N ILE A 490 2.71 16.21 6.79
CA ILE A 490 2.16 15.61 5.58
C ILE A 490 3.30 15.42 4.57
N ASN A 491 3.48 14.16 4.16
CA ASN A 491 4.37 13.74 3.09
C ASN A 491 3.55 13.31 1.89
N ILE A 492 3.95 13.72 0.71
CA ILE A 492 3.36 13.29 -0.56
C ILE A 492 4.43 12.58 -1.38
N THR A 493 4.10 11.43 -1.94
CA THR A 493 5.01 10.62 -2.75
C THR A 493 4.42 10.39 -4.12
N TYR A 494 5.23 10.56 -5.15
CA TYR A 494 4.94 10.22 -6.55
C TYR A 494 5.93 9.17 -7.03
N LEU A 495 5.42 8.12 -7.68
CA LEU A 495 6.21 7.05 -8.28
C LEU A 495 6.03 7.05 -9.81
N PHE A 496 7.15 7.04 -10.52
CA PHE A 496 7.19 6.97 -11.98
C PHE A 496 7.90 5.71 -12.46
N GLY A 497 7.34 5.05 -13.47
CA GLY A 497 7.85 3.80 -14.05
C GLY A 497 7.65 2.58 -13.15
N TYR A 498 7.92 1.41 -13.68
CA TYR A 498 7.87 0.14 -12.93
C TYR A 498 9.27 -0.45 -12.78
N ARG A 499 9.59 -1.01 -11.62
CA ARG A 499 10.90 -1.60 -11.31
C ARG A 499 11.38 -2.63 -12.34
N TYR A 500 10.48 -3.45 -12.89
CA TYR A 500 10.82 -4.46 -13.89
C TYR A 500 11.21 -3.87 -15.26
N ASN A 501 10.90 -2.60 -15.56
CA ASN A 501 11.31 -1.94 -16.80
C ASN A 501 12.85 -1.80 -16.92
N ARG A 502 13.59 -1.93 -15.81
CA ARG A 502 15.06 -1.90 -15.80
C ARG A 502 15.72 -3.15 -16.39
N LYS A 503 15.02 -4.28 -16.44
CA LYS A 503 15.53 -5.50 -17.07
C LYS A 503 15.44 -5.46 -18.61
N MET A 504 14.81 -4.42 -19.19
CA MET A 504 14.59 -4.25 -20.62
C MET A 504 15.55 -3.21 -21.27
N ASN A 505 16.32 -2.51 -20.46
CA ASN A 505 17.36 -1.58 -20.88
C ASN A 505 18.74 -2.10 -20.44
#